data_d0397e279fce3bc2492ac13f089ec418
#
_entry.id   d0397e279fce3bc2492ac13f089ec418
#
_cell.length_a   1.000
_cell.length_b   1.000
_cell.length_c   1.000
_cell.angle_alpha   90.00
_cell.angle_beta   90.00
_cell.angle_gamma   90.00
#
_symmetry.space_group_name_H-M   'P 1'
#
loop_
_entity.id
_entity.type
_entity.pdbx_description
1 polymer ?
#
loop_
_entity_poly.entity_id
_entity_poly.type
_entity_poly.pdbx_seq_one_letter_code
_entity_poly.pdbx_strand_id
1 'polypeptide(L)'
;GSEAIDTALKIVMAYFAARGENRNRFVSRERAYHGVNIGGVSLSGMVNNRRTFPVTMPNVVMMRHTWTGEELNIKGQPEKGKELAEDLERFAQTYGGNSIAACFVEPVAGSTGTLVPPKGYLERLREICDEHGILLVFDEVITGFGRMGTNFASDKFGVRPDIMTMAKALTNGSMPMGGVCVKDEI
;
A
#
# COMPACT_ATOMS: atom_id res chain seq x y z
N GLY A 1 -11.55 7.46 3.75
CA GLY A 1 -10.41 6.64 3.27
C GLY A 1 -10.61 6.15 1.84
N SER A 2 -11.79 5.65 1.50
CA SER A 2 -12.03 5.10 0.15
C SER A 2 -11.81 6.12 -0.96
N GLU A 3 -12.27 7.36 -0.78
CA GLU A 3 -12.01 8.43 -1.76
C GLU A 3 -10.54 8.84 -1.80
N ALA A 4 -9.83 8.79 -0.69
CA ALA A 4 -8.40 9.06 -0.66
C ALA A 4 -7.63 8.03 -1.51
N ILE A 5 -8.00 6.75 -1.42
CA ILE A 5 -7.40 5.69 -2.25
C ILE A 5 -7.73 5.89 -3.75
N ASP A 6 -8.99 6.16 -4.10
CA ASP A 6 -9.36 6.41 -5.49
C ASP A 6 -8.67 7.68 -6.04
N THR A 7 -8.51 8.70 -5.20
CA THR A 7 -7.74 9.91 -5.54
C THR A 7 -6.26 9.60 -5.76
N ALA A 8 -5.64 8.80 -4.88
CA ALA A 8 -4.25 8.38 -5.04
C ALA A 8 -4.05 7.58 -6.35
N LEU A 9 -4.97 6.66 -6.68
CA LEU A 9 -4.94 5.94 -7.96
C LEU A 9 -4.98 6.91 -9.15
N LYS A 10 -5.86 7.91 -9.11
CA LYS A 10 -5.96 8.92 -10.18
C LYS A 10 -4.70 9.78 -10.29
N ILE A 11 -4.10 10.16 -9.16
CA ILE A 11 -2.82 10.90 -9.13
C ILE A 11 -1.72 10.07 -9.78
N VAL A 12 -1.59 8.79 -9.43
CA VAL A 12 -0.61 7.88 -10.04
C VAL A 12 -0.80 7.81 -11.56
N MET A 13 -2.05 7.63 -12.02
CA MET A 13 -2.34 7.57 -13.45
C MET A 13 -1.99 8.89 -14.15
N ALA A 14 -2.37 10.03 -13.56
CA ALA A 14 -2.09 11.35 -14.12
C ALA A 14 -0.58 11.65 -14.18
N TYR A 15 0.15 11.27 -13.14
CA TYR A 15 1.60 11.44 -13.08
C TYR A 15 2.31 10.75 -14.26
N PHE A 16 2.02 9.47 -14.48
CA PHE A 16 2.65 8.74 -15.59
C PHE A 16 2.13 9.19 -16.96
N ALA A 17 0.86 9.55 -17.07
CA ALA A 17 0.31 10.11 -18.32
C ALA A 17 0.99 11.44 -18.69
N ALA A 18 1.24 12.33 -17.72
CA ALA A 18 1.94 13.59 -17.94
C ALA A 18 3.40 13.39 -18.39
N ARG A 19 4.00 12.27 -18.02
CA ARG A 19 5.36 11.87 -18.43
C ARG A 19 5.40 11.10 -19.75
N GLY A 20 4.24 10.83 -20.36
CA GLY A 20 4.14 10.00 -21.56
C GLY A 20 4.43 8.51 -21.33
N GLU A 21 4.36 8.04 -20.07
CA GLU A 21 4.60 6.66 -19.69
C GLU A 21 3.27 5.90 -19.54
N ASN A 22 3.17 4.75 -20.21
CA ASN A 22 1.98 3.89 -20.09
C ASN A 22 2.16 2.82 -19.01
N ARG A 23 2.12 3.24 -17.74
CA ARG A 23 2.15 2.33 -16.59
C ARG A 23 0.74 2.11 -16.10
N ASN A 24 0.24 0.91 -16.22
CA ASN A 24 -1.17 0.60 -15.92
C ASN A 24 -1.35 -0.57 -14.96
N ARG A 25 -0.25 -1.12 -14.41
CA ARG A 25 -0.29 -2.20 -13.43
C ARG A 25 -0.14 -1.64 -12.02
N PHE A 26 -0.98 -2.13 -11.12
CA PHE A 26 -0.96 -1.79 -9.71
C PHE A 26 -0.65 -3.03 -8.89
N VAL A 27 0.19 -2.87 -7.89
CA VAL A 27 0.54 -3.94 -6.95
C VAL A 27 -0.10 -3.65 -5.61
N SER A 28 -0.71 -4.64 -5.01
CA SER A 28 -1.22 -4.60 -3.65
C SER A 28 -0.80 -5.88 -2.92
N ARG A 29 -1.44 -6.19 -1.80
CA ARG A 29 -1.07 -7.33 -0.96
C ARG A 29 -2.30 -8.17 -0.63
N GLU A 30 -2.14 -9.49 -0.57
CA GLU A 30 -3.14 -10.38 0.02
C GLU A 30 -3.53 -9.90 1.42
N ARG A 31 -4.80 -10.03 1.76
CA ARG A 31 -5.41 -9.58 3.02
C ARG A 31 -5.41 -8.06 3.24
N ALA A 32 -4.96 -7.26 2.27
CA ALA A 32 -5.04 -5.80 2.37
C ALA A 32 -6.48 -5.29 2.33
N TYR A 33 -6.71 -4.14 2.95
CA TYR A 33 -7.98 -3.42 2.88
C TYR A 33 -7.72 -1.93 2.56
N HIS A 34 -8.25 -1.47 1.43
CA HIS A 34 -8.05 -0.11 0.94
C HIS A 34 -9.36 0.66 0.67
N GLY A 35 -10.45 0.24 1.30
CA GLY A 35 -11.72 0.94 1.18
C GLY A 35 -12.79 0.17 0.41
N VAL A 36 -13.93 0.84 0.14
CA VAL A 36 -15.15 0.22 -0.38
C VAL A 36 -15.50 0.64 -1.82
N ASN A 37 -14.84 1.67 -2.37
CA ASN A 37 -15.01 2.07 -3.75
C ASN A 37 -14.32 1.06 -4.70
N ILE A 38 -14.59 1.15 -6.00
CA ILE A 38 -14.07 0.19 -6.98
C ILE A 38 -12.54 0.11 -6.96
N GLY A 39 -11.84 1.24 -6.82
CA GLY A 39 -10.38 1.25 -6.67
C GLY A 39 -9.91 0.52 -5.41
N GLY A 40 -10.50 0.85 -4.27
CA GLY A 40 -10.18 0.19 -2.99
C GLY A 40 -10.50 -1.30 -2.99
N VAL A 41 -11.64 -1.72 -3.54
CA VAL A 41 -12.01 -3.15 -3.68
C VAL A 41 -11.04 -3.86 -4.62
N SER A 42 -10.60 -3.21 -5.70
CA SER A 42 -9.62 -3.77 -6.64
C SER A 42 -8.27 -4.06 -5.98
N LEU A 43 -7.83 -3.16 -5.11
CA LEU A 43 -6.60 -3.30 -4.32
C LEU A 43 -6.78 -4.20 -3.09
N SER A 44 -8.02 -4.54 -2.71
CA SER A 44 -8.29 -5.36 -1.53
C SER A 44 -7.88 -6.82 -1.76
N GLY A 45 -7.14 -7.38 -0.80
CA GLY A 45 -6.79 -8.80 -0.73
C GLY A 45 -7.68 -9.63 0.19
N MET A 46 -8.75 -9.04 0.75
CA MET A 46 -9.68 -9.73 1.64
C MET A 46 -10.66 -10.59 0.83
N VAL A 47 -10.69 -11.89 1.10
CA VAL A 47 -11.46 -12.89 0.34
C VAL A 47 -12.95 -12.54 0.23
N ASN A 48 -13.57 -12.12 1.33
CA ASN A 48 -15.00 -11.80 1.33
C ASN A 48 -15.34 -10.62 0.42
N ASN A 49 -14.51 -9.57 0.41
CA ASN A 49 -14.70 -8.43 -0.48
C ASN A 49 -14.56 -8.84 -1.94
N ARG A 50 -13.52 -9.60 -2.26
CA ARG A 50 -13.26 -10.02 -3.64
C ARG A 50 -14.32 -11.00 -4.18
N ARG A 51 -14.80 -11.91 -3.36
CA ARG A 51 -15.82 -12.89 -3.78
C ARG A 51 -17.18 -12.24 -4.03
N THR A 52 -17.57 -11.29 -3.18
CA THR A 52 -18.87 -10.63 -3.27
C THR A 52 -18.90 -9.56 -4.34
N PHE A 53 -17.77 -8.88 -4.57
CA PHE A 53 -17.65 -7.77 -5.52
C PHE A 53 -16.60 -8.08 -6.60
N PRO A 54 -16.95 -8.92 -7.61
CA PRO A 54 -15.99 -9.39 -8.61
C PRO A 54 -15.60 -8.33 -9.66
N VAL A 55 -16.33 -7.22 -9.74
CA VAL A 55 -16.02 -6.12 -10.67
C VAL A 55 -14.87 -5.31 -10.12
N THR A 56 -13.69 -5.47 -10.72
CA THR A 56 -12.45 -4.84 -10.28
C THR A 56 -11.74 -4.17 -11.45
N MET A 57 -10.80 -3.28 -11.12
CA MET A 57 -9.88 -2.71 -12.10
C MET A 57 -9.01 -3.83 -12.70
N PRO A 58 -8.69 -3.78 -14.00
CA PRO A 58 -7.73 -4.70 -14.60
C PRO A 58 -6.32 -4.43 -14.07
N ASN A 59 -5.43 -5.41 -14.28
CA ASN A 59 -3.98 -5.28 -14.01
C ASN A 59 -3.60 -5.02 -12.54
N VAL A 60 -4.42 -5.44 -11.58
CA VAL A 60 -4.02 -5.47 -10.18
C VAL A 60 -3.44 -6.84 -9.85
N VAL A 61 -2.23 -6.87 -9.32
CA VAL A 61 -1.53 -8.09 -8.88
C VAL A 61 -1.27 -8.02 -7.37
N MET A 62 -1.23 -9.19 -6.71
CA MET A 62 -1.14 -9.29 -5.26
C MET A 62 0.17 -9.94 -4.83
N MET A 63 0.93 -9.25 -3.98
CA MET A 63 2.02 -9.85 -3.22
C MET A 63 1.45 -10.76 -2.12
N ARG A 64 2.23 -11.71 -1.65
CA ARG A 64 1.89 -12.50 -0.46
C ARG A 64 1.67 -11.60 0.75
N HIS A 65 0.78 -12.01 1.65
CA HIS A 65 0.63 -11.34 2.93
C HIS A 65 1.85 -11.58 3.85
N THR A 66 2.00 -10.72 4.86
CA THR A 66 3.15 -10.76 5.78
C THR A 66 2.93 -11.65 7.01
N TRP A 67 1.81 -12.34 7.11
CA TRP A 67 1.57 -13.28 8.21
C TRP A 67 2.16 -14.66 7.88
N THR A 68 3.16 -15.08 8.63
CA THR A 68 3.84 -16.37 8.44
C THR A 68 3.31 -17.49 9.33
N GLY A 69 2.46 -17.17 10.30
CA GLY A 69 1.89 -18.14 11.25
C GLY A 69 2.81 -18.51 12.42
N GLU A 70 4.10 -18.48 12.23
CA GLU A 70 5.11 -18.87 13.25
C GLU A 70 5.36 -17.77 14.28
N GLU A 71 5.01 -16.53 13.94
CA GLU A 71 5.40 -15.32 14.68
C GLU A 71 4.23 -14.54 15.28
N LEU A 72 3.05 -15.16 15.40
CA LEU A 72 1.82 -14.54 15.89
C LEU A 72 1.93 -13.89 17.28
N ASN A 73 2.81 -14.38 18.14
CA ASN A 73 2.93 -13.94 19.52
C ASN A 73 4.23 -13.16 19.80
N ILE A 74 4.93 -12.75 18.74
CA ILE A 74 6.17 -11.97 18.90
C ILE A 74 5.80 -10.50 19.17
N LYS A 75 6.43 -9.91 20.17
CA LYS A 75 6.36 -8.46 20.37
C LYS A 75 7.23 -7.74 19.34
N GLY A 76 6.63 -6.80 18.62
CA GLY A 76 7.33 -5.98 17.64
C GLY A 76 7.27 -6.55 16.22
N GLN A 77 8.35 -6.37 15.48
CA GLN A 77 8.43 -6.80 14.07
C GLN A 77 8.90 -8.25 13.98
N PRO A 78 8.18 -9.10 13.23
CA PRO A 78 8.69 -10.40 12.81
C PRO A 78 10.01 -10.28 12.05
N GLU A 79 10.77 -11.36 11.98
CA GLU A 79 11.97 -11.45 11.12
C GLU A 79 11.57 -11.77 9.65
N LYS A 80 12.53 -11.86 8.75
CA LYS A 80 12.34 -12.33 7.36
C LYS A 80 11.42 -11.49 6.46
N GLY A 81 11.45 -10.17 6.60
CA GLY A 81 10.65 -9.27 5.77
C GLY A 81 11.13 -9.15 4.33
N LYS A 82 12.44 -9.14 4.09
CA LYS A 82 13.02 -8.96 2.75
C LYS A 82 12.52 -10.00 1.74
N GLU A 83 12.46 -11.27 2.15
CA GLU A 83 12.01 -12.37 1.27
C GLU A 83 10.56 -12.19 0.78
N LEU A 84 9.69 -11.61 1.59
CA LEU A 84 8.30 -11.33 1.22
C LEU A 84 8.19 -10.13 0.29
N ALA A 85 9.07 -9.14 0.45
CA ALA A 85 9.13 -7.98 -0.44
C ALA A 85 9.62 -8.33 -1.85
N GLU A 86 10.39 -9.40 -2.02
CA GLU A 86 10.87 -9.88 -3.33
C GLU A 86 9.72 -10.29 -4.28
N ASP A 87 8.48 -10.42 -3.79
CA ASP A 87 7.33 -10.59 -4.68
C ASP A 87 7.18 -9.40 -5.64
N LEU A 88 7.47 -8.17 -5.19
CA LEU A 88 7.45 -6.98 -6.04
C LEU A 88 8.53 -7.04 -7.12
N GLU A 89 9.75 -7.44 -6.75
CA GLU A 89 10.85 -7.63 -7.71
C GLU A 89 10.49 -8.69 -8.76
N ARG A 90 9.94 -9.82 -8.33
CA ARG A 90 9.48 -10.87 -9.24
C ARG A 90 8.40 -10.36 -10.21
N PHE A 91 7.51 -9.49 -9.78
CA PHE A 91 6.53 -8.86 -10.66
C PHE A 91 7.19 -7.88 -11.65
N ALA A 92 8.18 -7.11 -11.20
CA ALA A 92 8.95 -6.25 -12.09
C ALA A 92 9.69 -7.04 -13.16
N GLN A 93 10.27 -8.17 -12.82
CA GLN A 93 10.92 -9.08 -13.77
C GLN A 93 9.93 -9.76 -14.73
N THR A 94 8.73 -10.12 -14.23
CA THR A 94 7.72 -10.84 -15.03
C THR A 94 6.99 -9.93 -16.01
N TYR A 95 6.62 -8.73 -15.58
CA TYR A 95 5.77 -7.82 -16.35
C TYR A 95 6.51 -6.61 -16.93
N GLY A 96 7.76 -6.44 -16.57
CA GLY A 96 8.54 -5.23 -16.84
C GLY A 96 8.27 -4.17 -15.77
N GLY A 97 9.33 -3.70 -15.07
CA GLY A 97 9.21 -2.69 -14.03
C GLY A 97 8.54 -1.39 -14.52
N ASN A 98 8.78 -1.04 -15.78
CA ASN A 98 8.18 0.13 -16.45
C ASN A 98 6.69 -0.03 -16.80
N SER A 99 6.07 -1.20 -16.57
CA SER A 99 4.63 -1.41 -16.68
C SER A 99 3.89 -1.19 -15.35
N ILE A 100 4.63 -1.22 -14.23
CA ILE A 100 4.07 -1.09 -12.89
C ILE A 100 4.05 0.40 -12.50
N ALA A 101 2.87 0.90 -12.18
CA ALA A 101 2.66 2.28 -11.79
C ALA A 101 2.93 2.49 -10.30
N ALA A 102 2.32 1.67 -9.44
CA ALA A 102 2.42 1.86 -8.00
C ALA A 102 2.28 0.55 -7.23
N CYS A 103 2.88 0.54 -6.03
CA CYS A 103 2.72 -0.47 -5.01
C CYS A 103 1.99 0.15 -3.81
N PHE A 104 0.78 -0.35 -3.51
CA PHE A 104 -0.06 0.10 -2.40
C PHE A 104 0.08 -0.85 -1.22
N VAL A 105 0.45 -0.34 -0.06
CA VAL A 105 0.55 -1.13 1.17
C VAL A 105 0.07 -0.34 2.39
N GLU A 106 -0.60 -1.01 3.29
CA GLU A 106 -0.75 -0.56 4.67
C GLU A 106 0.59 -0.83 5.37
N PRO A 107 1.28 0.16 5.98
CA PRO A 107 2.52 -0.11 6.74
C PRO A 107 2.30 -1.16 7.83
N VAL A 108 1.17 -1.09 8.54
CA VAL A 108 0.64 -2.17 9.38
C VAL A 108 -0.73 -2.53 8.83
N ALA A 109 -0.94 -3.77 8.43
CA ALA A 109 -2.23 -4.21 7.91
C ALA A 109 -3.25 -4.29 9.05
N GLY A 110 -4.13 -3.29 9.14
CA GLY A 110 -5.03 -3.12 10.28
C GLY A 110 -6.21 -4.07 10.28
N SER A 111 -7.05 -3.99 9.24
CA SER A 111 -8.35 -4.67 9.16
C SER A 111 -8.26 -6.20 9.17
N THR A 112 -7.15 -6.76 8.74
CA THR A 112 -6.93 -8.20 8.66
C THR A 112 -6.40 -8.83 9.96
N GLY A 113 -6.20 -8.06 11.01
CA GLY A 113 -5.75 -8.59 12.30
C GLY A 113 -4.45 -7.96 12.83
N THR A 114 -4.15 -6.74 12.43
CA THR A 114 -2.99 -5.96 12.89
C THR A 114 -1.67 -6.67 12.60
N LEU A 115 -1.42 -6.95 11.33
CA LEU A 115 -0.17 -7.57 10.88
C LEU A 115 0.93 -6.51 10.83
N VAL A 116 1.87 -6.59 11.77
CA VAL A 116 3.04 -5.73 11.82
C VAL A 116 4.00 -6.14 10.68
N PRO A 117 4.58 -5.19 9.93
CA PRO A 117 5.49 -5.55 8.85
C PRO A 117 6.74 -6.20 9.42
N PRO A 118 7.20 -7.33 8.84
CA PRO A 118 8.47 -7.92 9.25
C PRO A 118 9.66 -6.98 8.97
N LYS A 119 10.74 -7.16 9.71
CA LYS A 119 11.96 -6.37 9.54
C LYS A 119 12.49 -6.42 8.11
N GLY A 120 12.81 -5.26 7.57
CA GLY A 120 13.32 -5.12 6.20
C GLY A 120 12.28 -5.22 5.09
N TYR A 121 10.99 -5.46 5.42
CA TYR A 121 9.94 -5.56 4.40
C TYR A 121 9.66 -4.22 3.71
N LEU A 122 9.37 -3.18 4.49
CA LEU A 122 9.04 -1.86 3.94
C LEU A 122 10.27 -1.21 3.28
N GLU A 123 11.43 -1.38 3.88
CA GLU A 123 12.70 -0.89 3.35
C GLU A 123 12.99 -1.52 1.98
N ARG A 124 12.83 -2.84 1.87
CA ARG A 124 13.07 -3.54 0.60
C ARG A 124 12.03 -3.16 -0.47
N LEU A 125 10.76 -2.96 -0.11
CA LEU A 125 9.77 -2.42 -1.04
C LEU A 125 10.18 -1.05 -1.57
N ARG A 126 10.72 -0.17 -0.70
CA ARG A 126 11.21 1.14 -1.12
C ARG A 126 12.37 1.03 -2.11
N GLU A 127 13.36 0.18 -1.82
CA GLU A 127 14.49 -0.07 -2.70
C GLU A 127 14.02 -0.53 -4.09
N ILE A 128 13.13 -1.53 -4.17
CA ILE A 128 12.60 -2.04 -5.43
C ILE A 128 11.80 -0.97 -6.17
N CYS A 129 11.00 -0.20 -5.46
CA CYS A 129 10.23 0.90 -6.06
C CYS A 129 11.17 1.97 -6.67
N ASP A 130 12.25 2.33 -5.98
CA ASP A 130 13.24 3.28 -6.48
C ASP A 130 13.98 2.74 -7.72
N GLU A 131 14.37 1.48 -7.69
CA GLU A 131 15.07 0.81 -8.78
C GLU A 131 14.28 0.77 -10.08
N HIS A 132 12.98 0.52 -9.99
CA HIS A 132 12.08 0.39 -11.14
C HIS A 132 11.24 1.63 -11.45
N GLY A 133 11.39 2.71 -10.68
CA GLY A 133 10.57 3.92 -10.80
C GLY A 133 9.08 3.69 -10.50
N ILE A 134 8.76 2.76 -9.60
CA ILE A 134 7.41 2.44 -9.15
C ILE A 134 7.07 3.40 -7.99
N LEU A 135 5.87 3.98 -7.98
CA LEU A 135 5.44 4.81 -6.86
C LEU A 135 5.04 3.94 -5.66
N LEU A 136 5.66 4.18 -4.50
CA LEU A 136 5.28 3.54 -3.25
C LEU A 136 4.18 4.35 -2.57
N VAL A 137 3.03 3.74 -2.35
CA VAL A 137 1.87 4.36 -1.71
C VAL A 137 1.64 3.71 -0.34
N PHE A 138 1.72 4.51 0.72
CA PHE A 138 1.34 4.05 2.06
C PHE A 138 -0.10 4.45 2.37
N ASP A 139 -0.91 3.45 2.71
CA ASP A 139 -2.22 3.66 3.30
C ASP A 139 -2.08 3.82 4.81
N GLU A 140 -2.01 5.08 5.24
CA GLU A 140 -1.88 5.48 6.65
C GLU A 140 -3.25 5.80 7.29
N VAL A 141 -4.33 5.35 6.69
CA VAL A 141 -5.71 5.60 7.16
C VAL A 141 -5.92 5.10 8.60
N ILE A 142 -5.27 4.00 8.99
CA ILE A 142 -5.30 3.49 10.36
C ILE A 142 -4.06 3.90 11.14
N THR A 143 -2.89 3.89 10.53
CA THR A 143 -1.59 4.00 11.20
C THR A 143 -1.17 5.43 11.49
N GLY A 144 -1.74 6.41 10.78
CA GLY A 144 -1.40 7.83 10.95
C GLY A 144 -1.92 8.46 12.23
N PHE A 145 -1.49 9.68 12.47
CA PHE A 145 -1.94 10.57 13.55
C PHE A 145 -1.74 9.99 14.95
N GLY A 146 -0.55 9.46 15.22
CA GLY A 146 -0.15 9.02 16.57
C GLY A 146 -0.47 7.56 16.89
N ARG A 147 -1.14 6.80 16.00
CA ARG A 147 -1.51 5.41 16.26
C ARG A 147 -0.32 4.52 16.62
N MET A 148 0.83 4.78 16.00
CA MET A 148 2.06 4.01 16.19
C MET A 148 3.03 4.63 17.19
N GLY A 149 2.62 5.68 17.91
CA GLY A 149 3.50 6.45 18.80
C GLY A 149 4.39 7.48 18.09
N THR A 150 4.22 7.65 16.80
CA THR A 150 4.82 8.66 15.93
C THR A 150 3.70 9.33 15.14
N ASN A 151 3.96 10.43 14.42
CA ASN A 151 2.93 11.08 13.62
C ASN A 151 2.34 10.11 12.59
N PHE A 152 3.22 9.38 11.89
CA PHE A 152 2.86 8.38 10.88
C PHE A 152 3.70 7.11 11.05
N ALA A 153 3.21 6.00 10.50
CA ALA A 153 3.98 4.76 10.48
C ALA A 153 5.23 4.87 9.59
N SER A 154 5.21 5.71 8.55
CA SER A 154 6.41 6.05 7.77
C SER A 154 7.54 6.57 8.65
N ASP A 155 7.24 7.43 9.64
CA ASP A 155 8.23 7.90 10.63
C ASP A 155 8.72 6.76 11.53
N LYS A 156 7.77 5.90 11.96
CA LYS A 156 8.06 4.76 12.86
C LYS A 156 9.02 3.76 12.24
N PHE A 157 8.83 3.47 10.94
CA PHE A 157 9.64 2.48 10.24
C PHE A 157 10.79 3.10 9.43
N GLY A 158 10.89 4.43 9.39
CA GLY A 158 11.96 5.13 8.67
C GLY A 158 11.88 4.97 7.14
N VAL A 159 10.70 4.68 6.60
CA VAL A 159 10.49 4.48 5.16
C VAL A 159 9.54 5.56 4.62
N ARG A 160 10.01 6.38 3.69
CA ARG A 160 9.22 7.46 3.11
C ARG A 160 8.52 7.01 1.82
N PRO A 161 7.16 7.01 1.79
CA PRO A 161 6.42 6.73 0.56
C PRO A 161 6.47 7.93 -0.40
N ASP A 162 6.07 7.71 -1.64
CA ASP A 162 5.86 8.78 -2.62
C ASP A 162 4.50 9.42 -2.46
N ILE A 163 3.51 8.63 -2.08
CA ILE A 163 2.13 9.04 -1.83
C ILE A 163 1.66 8.46 -0.49
N MET A 164 0.93 9.23 0.27
CA MET A 164 0.33 8.81 1.54
C MET A 164 -1.16 9.11 1.53
N THR A 165 -1.99 8.11 1.85
CA THR A 165 -3.44 8.32 2.05
C THR A 165 -3.78 8.36 3.52
N MET A 166 -4.72 9.21 3.89
CA MET A 166 -5.12 9.49 5.27
C MET A 166 -6.63 9.58 5.42
N ALA A 167 -7.14 9.22 6.57
CA ALA A 167 -8.53 9.42 6.98
C ALA A 167 -8.67 9.24 8.51
N LYS A 168 -9.81 8.83 9.00
CA LYS A 168 -10.12 8.49 10.41
C LYS A 168 -9.60 9.55 11.40
N ALA A 169 -8.39 9.35 11.95
CA ALA A 169 -7.79 10.26 12.91
C ALA A 169 -7.42 11.63 12.34
N LEU A 170 -7.40 11.80 11.01
CA LEU A 170 -7.24 13.12 10.35
C LEU A 170 -8.22 14.17 10.92
N THR A 171 -9.44 13.75 11.27
CA THR A 171 -10.45 14.62 11.88
C THR A 171 -10.91 14.12 13.25
N ASN A 172 -10.22 13.14 13.84
CA ASN A 172 -10.65 12.45 15.06
C ASN A 172 -12.04 11.81 14.95
N GLY A 173 -12.51 11.54 13.73
CA GLY A 173 -13.84 11.00 13.46
C GLY A 173 -14.98 12.01 13.61
N SER A 174 -14.69 13.28 13.84
CA SER A 174 -15.70 14.33 13.98
C SER A 174 -16.35 14.71 12.66
N MET A 175 -15.63 14.53 11.55
CA MET A 175 -16.14 14.72 10.18
C MET A 175 -15.64 13.64 9.24
N PRO A 176 -16.47 13.14 8.30
CA PRO A 176 -15.99 12.29 7.23
C PRO A 176 -15.01 13.06 6.33
N MET A 177 -13.73 12.69 6.36
CA MET A 177 -12.70 13.30 5.53
C MET A 177 -11.63 12.27 5.15
N GLY A 178 -11.12 12.40 3.94
CA GLY A 178 -9.92 11.73 3.47
C GLY A 178 -8.92 12.75 2.94
N GLY A 179 -7.66 12.41 2.93
CA GLY A 179 -6.59 13.23 2.38
C GLY A 179 -5.55 12.39 1.67
N VAL A 180 -4.87 13.01 0.72
CA VAL A 180 -3.73 12.44 0.03
C VAL A 180 -2.59 13.45 0.08
N CYS A 181 -1.43 13.02 0.54
CA CYS A 181 -0.18 13.78 0.43
C CYS A 181 0.72 13.11 -0.60
N VAL A 182 1.41 13.91 -1.38
CA VAL A 182 2.35 13.47 -2.40
C VAL A 182 3.69 14.17 -2.21
N LYS A 183 4.75 13.60 -2.76
CA LYS A 183 6.03 14.30 -2.90
C LYS A 183 5.90 15.46 -3.90
N ASP A 184 6.76 16.47 -3.77
CA ASP A 184 6.72 17.67 -4.60
C ASP A 184 6.96 17.37 -6.10
N GLU A 185 7.60 16.26 -6.42
CA GLU A 185 7.88 15.83 -7.80
C GLU A 185 6.66 15.18 -8.49
N ILE A 186 5.61 14.88 -7.74
CA ILE A 186 4.38 14.24 -8.23
C ILE A 186 3.27 15.30 -8.39
#